data_4daf63f416987e960ef413fcdb464d92
#
_entry.id   4daf63f416987e960ef413fcdb464d92
#
_cell.length_a   1.000
_cell.length_b   1.000
_cell.length_c   1.000
_cell.angle_alpha   90.00
_cell.angle_beta   90.00
_cell.angle_gamma   90.00
#
_symmetry.space_group_name_H-M   'P 1'
#
loop_
_entity.id
_entity.type
_entity.pdbx_description
1 polymer ?
#
loop_
_entity_poly.entity_id
_entity_poly.type
_entity_poly.pdbx_seq_one_letter_code
_entity_poly.pdbx_strand_id
1 'polypeptide(L)'
;LNHPVGALLLSYAGSRFDRPDDTGAVIQSQTIQLCVTVVFRQLNGKKGAINVLDAVRRILGGHTPPGCRRRIWLTREVFIGEVRGLWQYALDFATESVFIEDSDLPSGPLLTEVNYEESE
;
A
#
# COMPACT_ATOMS: atom_id res chain seq x y z
N LEU A 1 -13.42 14.34 10.02
CA LEU A 1 -13.52 14.42 8.56
C LEU A 1 -14.24 15.68 8.15
N ASN A 2 -13.53 16.55 7.44
CA ASN A 2 -14.10 17.83 7.02
C ASN A 2 -14.69 17.81 5.63
N HIS A 3 -14.46 16.75 4.86
CA HIS A 3 -14.98 16.68 3.50
C HIS A 3 -16.47 16.35 3.52
N PRO A 4 -17.29 17.06 2.72
CA PRO A 4 -18.74 16.84 2.77
C PRO A 4 -19.20 15.48 2.28
N VAL A 5 -18.44 14.82 1.42
CA VAL A 5 -18.81 13.53 0.85
C VAL A 5 -18.05 12.40 1.53
N GLY A 6 -16.74 12.52 1.58
CA GLY A 6 -15.91 11.49 2.16
C GLY A 6 -14.45 11.66 1.84
N ALA A 7 -13.66 10.65 2.17
CA ALA A 7 -12.22 10.68 1.97
C ALA A 7 -11.68 9.28 1.71
N LEU A 8 -10.58 9.24 0.98
CA LEU A 8 -9.80 8.03 0.76
C LEU A 8 -8.42 8.27 1.36
N LEU A 9 -7.96 7.30 2.12
CA LEU A 9 -6.63 7.37 2.73
C LEU A 9 -5.83 6.17 2.26
N LEU A 10 -4.76 6.42 1.53
CA LEU A 10 -3.86 5.39 1.07
C LEU A 10 -2.66 5.33 2.01
N SER A 11 -2.35 4.14 2.50
CA SER A 11 -1.21 3.97 3.38
C SER A 11 -0.41 2.74 3.01
N TYR A 12 0.87 2.80 3.29
CA TYR A 12 1.77 1.66 3.14
C TYR A 12 1.65 0.85 4.43
N ALA A 13 1.20 -0.40 4.31
CA ALA A 13 0.95 -1.24 5.48
C ALA A 13 2.17 -2.08 5.87
N GLY A 14 3.15 -2.18 4.99
CA GLY A 14 4.36 -2.94 5.28
C GLY A 14 4.75 -3.85 4.13
N SER A 15 5.79 -4.61 4.34
CA SER A 15 6.27 -5.56 3.35
C SER A 15 6.68 -6.85 4.04
N ARG A 16 6.58 -7.91 3.29
CA ARG A 16 7.11 -9.21 3.69
C ARG A 16 8.17 -9.61 2.68
N PHE A 17 9.28 -10.14 3.18
CA PHE A 17 10.38 -10.57 2.33
C PHE A 17 10.53 -12.07 2.44
N ASP A 18 10.60 -12.73 1.30
CA ASP A 18 10.85 -14.17 1.28
C ASP A 18 12.35 -14.43 1.48
N ARG A 19 12.66 -15.67 1.85
CA ARG A 19 14.04 -16.08 2.01
C ARG A 19 14.76 -15.94 0.65
N PRO A 20 16.04 -15.52 0.64
CA PRO A 20 16.81 -15.52 -0.60
C PRO A 20 16.91 -16.92 -1.18
N ASP A 21 16.82 -17.02 -2.50
CA ASP A 21 16.86 -18.31 -3.18
C ASP A 21 18.25 -18.89 -3.30
N ASP A 22 19.26 -18.10 -3.08
CA ASP A 22 20.62 -18.40 -3.46
C ASP A 22 21.55 -17.97 -2.35
N THR A 23 22.69 -18.67 -2.24
CA THR A 23 23.68 -18.34 -1.22
C THR A 23 24.66 -17.29 -1.68
N GLY A 24 24.56 -16.83 -2.94
CA GLY A 24 25.40 -15.75 -3.45
C GLY A 24 24.88 -14.40 -3.03
N ALA A 25 24.50 -13.59 -4.01
CA ALA A 25 23.93 -12.27 -3.73
C ALA A 25 22.57 -12.41 -3.06
N VAL A 26 22.22 -11.46 -2.23
CA VAL A 26 20.90 -11.45 -1.59
C VAL A 26 19.89 -10.92 -2.59
N ILE A 27 18.98 -11.80 -3.02
CA ILE A 27 17.88 -11.46 -3.90
C ILE A 27 16.64 -12.05 -3.27
N GLN A 28 15.69 -11.20 -2.93
CA GLN A 28 14.48 -11.63 -2.23
C GLN A 28 13.24 -11.07 -2.90
N SER A 29 12.20 -11.89 -2.96
CA SER A 29 10.88 -11.40 -3.33
C SER A 29 10.35 -10.56 -2.18
N GLN A 30 9.77 -9.43 -2.53
CA GLN A 30 9.17 -8.51 -1.58
C GLN A 30 7.70 -8.37 -1.90
N THR A 31 6.85 -8.70 -0.95
CA THR A 31 5.41 -8.47 -1.07
C THR A 31 5.10 -7.18 -0.35
N ILE A 32 4.66 -6.19 -1.12
CA ILE A 32 4.34 -4.87 -0.61
C ILE A 32 2.85 -4.84 -0.30
N GLN A 33 2.50 -4.42 0.90
CA GLN A 33 1.12 -4.35 1.34
C GLN A 33 0.68 -2.91 1.44
N LEU A 34 -0.47 -2.62 0.85
CA LEU A 34 -1.06 -1.29 0.81
C LEU A 34 -2.47 -1.38 1.38
N CYS A 35 -2.91 -0.30 2.00
CA CYS A 35 -4.26 -0.24 2.54
C CYS A 35 -4.92 1.06 2.08
N VAL A 36 -6.15 0.94 1.59
CA VAL A 36 -6.97 2.11 1.27
C VAL A 36 -8.12 2.12 2.27
N THR A 37 -8.21 3.18 3.05
CA THR A 37 -9.33 3.36 3.96
C THR A 37 -10.33 4.29 3.30
N VAL A 38 -11.57 3.85 3.24
CA VAL A 38 -12.67 4.58 2.62
C VAL A 38 -13.58 5.05 3.74
N VAL A 39 -13.81 6.35 3.81
CA VAL A 39 -14.66 6.96 4.85
C VAL A 39 -15.66 7.86 4.14
N PHE A 40 -16.92 7.48 4.13
CA PHE A 40 -17.94 8.23 3.39
C PHE A 40 -19.20 8.42 4.22
N ARG A 41 -19.92 9.50 3.95
CA ARG A 41 -21.13 9.83 4.67
C ARG A 41 -22.33 9.03 4.21
N GLN A 42 -22.30 8.56 2.96
CA GLN A 42 -23.36 7.74 2.41
C GLN A 42 -22.86 6.34 2.15
N LEU A 43 -23.71 5.34 2.37
CA LEU A 43 -23.37 3.97 2.07
C LEU A 43 -23.65 3.65 0.59
N ASN A 44 -24.81 4.06 0.11
CA ASN A 44 -25.28 3.75 -1.23
C ASN A 44 -25.31 4.99 -2.11
N GLY A 45 -25.49 4.77 -3.42
CA GLY A 45 -25.58 5.86 -4.36
C GLY A 45 -24.22 6.18 -4.99
N LYS A 46 -24.22 7.13 -5.91
CA LYS A 46 -23.02 7.46 -6.68
C LYS A 46 -21.87 7.96 -5.81
N LYS A 47 -22.20 8.63 -4.71
CA LYS A 47 -21.22 9.17 -3.80
C LYS A 47 -21.13 8.36 -2.51
N GLY A 48 -21.62 7.13 -2.55
CA GLY A 48 -21.63 6.28 -1.37
C GLY A 48 -20.42 5.38 -1.29
N ALA A 49 -20.19 4.85 -0.11
CA ALA A 49 -19.03 4.01 0.17
C ALA A 49 -18.97 2.78 -0.74
N ILE A 50 -20.12 2.16 -1.00
CA ILE A 50 -20.16 0.93 -1.81
C ILE A 50 -19.66 1.21 -3.24
N ASN A 51 -20.14 2.29 -3.86
CA ASN A 51 -19.68 2.64 -5.20
C ASN A 51 -18.22 3.03 -5.24
N VAL A 52 -17.76 3.71 -4.20
CA VAL A 52 -16.36 4.11 -4.13
C VAL A 52 -15.46 2.89 -3.96
N LEU A 53 -15.90 1.91 -3.14
CA LEU A 53 -15.15 0.67 -3.01
C LEU A 53 -15.00 -0.03 -4.36
N ASP A 54 -16.08 -0.09 -5.12
CA ASP A 54 -16.04 -0.71 -6.44
C ASP A 54 -15.06 0.02 -7.37
N ALA A 55 -15.10 1.34 -7.34
CA ALA A 55 -14.19 2.15 -8.17
C ALA A 55 -12.74 1.94 -7.76
N VAL A 56 -12.45 1.91 -6.48
CA VAL A 56 -11.08 1.70 -6.00
C VAL A 56 -10.58 0.31 -6.41
N ARG A 57 -11.41 -0.71 -6.29
CA ARG A 57 -11.04 -2.05 -6.72
C ARG A 57 -10.67 -2.07 -8.21
N ARG A 58 -11.46 -1.38 -9.03
CA ARG A 58 -11.21 -1.38 -10.48
C ARG A 58 -9.99 -0.58 -10.88
N ILE A 59 -9.76 0.52 -10.19
CA ILE A 59 -8.63 1.40 -10.53
C ILE A 59 -7.31 0.77 -10.11
N LEU A 60 -7.24 0.26 -8.89
CA LEU A 60 -5.99 -0.27 -8.35
C LEU A 60 -5.75 -1.72 -8.75
N GLY A 61 -6.79 -2.53 -8.76
CA GLY A 61 -6.63 -3.92 -9.14
C GLY A 61 -6.18 -4.02 -10.58
N GLY A 62 -5.09 -4.73 -10.81
CA GLY A 62 -4.54 -4.90 -12.15
C GLY A 62 -3.55 -3.83 -12.58
N HIS A 63 -3.35 -2.80 -11.79
CA HIS A 63 -2.33 -1.79 -12.08
C HIS A 63 -0.96 -2.31 -11.66
N THR A 64 0.06 -2.07 -12.48
CA THR A 64 1.43 -2.44 -12.14
C THR A 64 2.20 -1.17 -11.78
N PRO A 65 2.53 -0.98 -10.51
CA PRO A 65 3.29 0.21 -10.13
C PRO A 65 4.71 0.17 -10.69
N PRO A 66 5.33 1.32 -10.89
CA PRO A 66 6.73 1.35 -11.31
C PRO A 66 7.61 0.58 -10.33
N GLY A 67 8.54 -0.20 -10.86
CA GLY A 67 9.45 -0.97 -10.04
C GLY A 67 8.87 -2.25 -9.48
N CYS A 68 7.63 -2.57 -9.77
CA CYS A 68 6.99 -3.79 -9.30
C CYS A 68 6.86 -4.80 -10.43
N ARG A 69 6.90 -6.08 -10.09
CA ARG A 69 6.87 -7.16 -11.06
C ARG A 69 5.46 -7.65 -11.35
N ARG A 70 4.55 -7.43 -10.43
CA ARG A 70 3.19 -7.93 -10.57
C ARG A 70 2.19 -6.82 -10.49
N ARG A 71 1.04 -7.07 -11.09
CA ARG A 71 -0.10 -6.18 -10.95
C ARG A 71 -0.58 -6.22 -9.51
N ILE A 72 -1.13 -5.11 -9.06
CA ILE A 72 -1.73 -5.05 -7.74
C ILE A 72 -2.91 -6.00 -7.70
N TRP A 73 -3.01 -6.78 -6.61
CA TRP A 73 -4.18 -7.64 -6.41
C TRP A 73 -4.79 -7.34 -5.05
N LEU A 74 -6.07 -7.65 -4.93
CA LEU A 74 -6.83 -7.48 -3.70
C LEU A 74 -6.54 -8.63 -2.77
N THR A 75 -6.34 -8.33 -1.50
CA THR A 75 -6.15 -9.37 -0.50
C THR A 75 -7.30 -9.43 0.48
N ARG A 76 -7.96 -8.29 0.76
CA ARG A 76 -8.99 -8.27 1.79
C ARG A 76 -9.80 -6.99 1.67
N GLU A 77 -11.09 -7.11 2.02
CA GLU A 77 -11.97 -5.96 2.16
C GLU A 77 -12.77 -6.15 3.45
N VAL A 78 -12.80 -5.14 4.29
CA VAL A 78 -13.38 -5.23 5.61
C VAL A 78 -14.20 -4.00 5.92
N PHE A 79 -15.37 -4.23 6.51
CA PHE A 79 -16.15 -3.15 7.09
C PHE A 79 -15.58 -2.82 8.46
N ILE A 80 -15.13 -1.59 8.63
CA ILE A 80 -14.55 -1.16 9.90
C ILE A 80 -15.65 -0.74 10.87
N GLY A 81 -16.62 0.01 10.39
CA GLY A 81 -17.70 0.46 11.24
C GLY A 81 -18.41 1.68 10.69
N GLU A 82 -19.48 2.05 11.37
CA GLU A 82 -20.18 3.27 11.06
C GLU A 82 -20.23 4.08 12.37
N VAL A 83 -19.71 5.30 12.33
CA VAL A 83 -19.64 6.16 13.49
C VAL A 83 -20.09 7.55 13.07
N ARG A 84 -21.13 8.05 13.73
CA ARG A 84 -21.65 9.39 13.47
C ARG A 84 -21.99 9.63 12.01
N GLY A 85 -22.57 8.61 11.37
CA GLY A 85 -22.95 8.72 9.98
C GLY A 85 -21.81 8.52 8.99
N LEU A 86 -20.63 8.13 9.45
CA LEU A 86 -19.49 7.87 8.59
C LEU A 86 -19.30 6.37 8.43
N TRP A 87 -19.40 5.90 7.20
CA TRP A 87 -19.22 4.50 6.83
C TRP A 87 -17.76 4.27 6.48
N GLN A 88 -17.12 3.33 7.16
CA GLN A 88 -15.69 3.12 7.03
C GLN A 88 -15.38 1.70 6.61
N TYR A 89 -14.57 1.58 5.56
CA TYR A 89 -14.12 0.30 5.02
C TYR A 89 -12.61 0.36 4.78
N ALA A 90 -11.98 -0.80 4.85
CA ALA A 90 -10.57 -0.94 4.48
C ALA A 90 -10.46 -1.93 3.34
N LEU A 91 -9.67 -1.56 2.33
CA LEU A 91 -9.31 -2.43 1.23
C LEU A 91 -7.81 -2.68 1.32
N ASP A 92 -7.44 -3.94 1.42
CA ASP A 92 -6.03 -4.31 1.45
C ASP A 92 -5.61 -4.83 0.09
N PHE A 93 -4.47 -4.36 -0.36
CA PHE A 93 -3.90 -4.72 -1.65
C PHE A 93 -2.47 -5.17 -1.47
N ALA A 94 -1.98 -5.92 -2.42
CA ALA A 94 -0.59 -6.32 -2.44
C ALA A 94 -0.04 -6.21 -3.84
N THR A 95 1.26 -6.01 -3.92
CA THR A 95 1.99 -6.15 -5.18
C THR A 95 3.35 -6.75 -4.85
N GLU A 96 4.12 -7.08 -5.86
CA GLU A 96 5.37 -7.78 -5.66
C GLU A 96 6.51 -7.07 -6.35
N SER A 97 7.62 -6.97 -5.65
CA SER A 97 8.85 -6.41 -6.18
C SER A 97 9.99 -7.34 -5.81
N VAL A 98 11.19 -6.93 -6.09
CA VAL A 98 12.39 -7.69 -5.77
C VAL A 98 13.33 -6.78 -5.00
N PHE A 99 13.81 -7.28 -3.87
CA PHE A 99 14.86 -6.62 -3.13
C PHE A 99 16.19 -7.29 -3.51
N ILE A 100 17.14 -6.48 -3.94
CA ILE A 100 18.46 -6.95 -4.33
C ILE A 100 19.47 -6.20 -3.49
N GLU A 101 20.40 -6.95 -2.89
CA GLU A 101 21.46 -6.29 -2.12
C GLU A 101 22.28 -5.40 -3.04
N ASP A 102 22.73 -4.32 -2.51
CA ASP A 102 23.55 -3.37 -3.27
C ASP A 102 25.01 -3.60 -2.97
N SER A 103 25.65 -4.45 -3.80
CA SER A 103 27.05 -4.77 -3.59
C SER A 103 27.98 -3.67 -4.07
N ASP A 104 27.47 -2.72 -4.83
CA ASP A 104 28.25 -1.60 -5.32
C ASP A 104 28.12 -0.38 -4.42
N LEU A 105 27.40 -0.54 -3.34
CA LEU A 105 27.17 0.56 -2.44
C LEU A 105 28.50 1.02 -1.87
N PRO A 106 28.87 2.29 -2.05
CA PRO A 106 30.06 2.79 -1.39
C PRO A 106 29.83 2.68 0.10
N SER A 107 30.61 1.86 0.71
CA SER A 107 30.54 1.76 2.13
C SER A 107 30.82 3.11 2.69
N GLY A 108 29.91 3.62 3.43
CA GLY A 108 30.40 4.66 3.99
C GLY A 108 29.64 5.78 4.52
N PRO A 109 30.37 6.84 4.77
CA PRO A 109 29.81 7.96 5.50
C PRO A 109 28.64 8.62 4.80
N LEU A 110 28.56 8.48 3.49
CA LEU A 110 27.50 9.12 2.76
C LEU A 110 26.12 8.62 3.16
N LEU A 111 25.98 7.32 3.27
CA LEU A 111 24.69 6.76 3.70
C LEU A 111 24.39 7.10 5.14
N THR A 112 25.40 7.08 5.96
CA THR A 112 25.22 7.41 7.35
C THR A 112 24.74 8.83 7.52
N GLU A 113 25.28 9.73 6.73
CA GLU A 113 24.88 11.13 6.80
C GLU A 113 23.42 11.31 6.41
N VAL A 114 22.99 10.63 5.35
CA VAL A 114 21.60 10.73 4.92
C VAL A 114 20.67 10.25 6.01
N ASN A 115 21.02 9.15 6.65
CA ASN A 115 20.19 8.62 7.71
C ASN A 115 20.06 9.57 8.89
N TYR A 116 21.13 10.23 9.24
CA TYR A 116 21.08 11.17 10.35
C TYR A 116 20.21 12.36 10.02
N GLU A 117 20.31 12.85 8.83
CA GLU A 117 19.52 14.01 8.45
C GLU A 117 18.04 13.70 8.47
N GLU A 118 17.70 12.52 8.06
CA GLU A 118 16.31 12.13 8.06
C GLU A 118 15.75 11.94 9.45
N SER A 119 16.58 11.58 10.37
CA SER A 119 16.10 11.30 11.71
C SER A 119 15.82 12.58 12.49
N GLU A 120 16.24 13.69 11.99
CA GLU A 120 15.93 14.94 12.63
C GLU A 120 14.57 15.45 12.24
#